data_0ec1b944f56a3badbf94fdf37d251b04
#
_entry.id   0ec1b944f56a3badbf94fdf37d251b04
#
_cell.length_a   1.000
_cell.length_b   1.000
_cell.length_c   1.000
_cell.angle_alpha   90.00
_cell.angle_beta   90.00
_cell.angle_gamma   90.00
#
_symmetry.space_group_name_H-M   'P 1'
#
loop_
_entity.id
_entity.type
_entity.pdbx_description
1 polymer ?
#
loop_
_entity_poly.entity_id
_entity_poly.type
_entity_poly.pdbx_seq_one_letter_code
_entity_poly.pdbx_strand_id
1 'polypeptide(L)'
;MPEVIFTGPEGRLEGRYQPSEDKNAPIAIILHPHPHPQFGGTMNHPIVYKLFYMFQERGFTTLRFNFRGVGRSQGEFDHGAGELSDAAAALDWIQGLHPDSTGCWVAGFSFGSWIGMQLLMRRPEIEGYMSIAPQPNIYDFAFLAPCPSSGLIIHGEDDRVSKPEHVQTLVDKLRSQKGITTTQITMPGANHFFTEHTEELLDECQVYLDKRLGLIEGGIEETMLLR
;
A
#
# COMPACT_ATOMS: atom_id res chain seq x y z
N MET A 1 -2.63 6.64 20.02
CA MET A 1 -3.20 6.39 18.68
C MET A 1 -4.72 6.20 18.82
N PRO A 2 -5.52 7.16 18.38
CA PRO A 2 -6.96 7.09 18.56
C PRO A 2 -7.58 6.02 17.65
N GLU A 3 -8.53 5.30 18.20
CA GLU A 3 -9.48 4.50 17.44
C GLU A 3 -10.46 5.45 16.75
N VAL A 4 -10.73 5.20 15.47
CA VAL A 4 -11.70 5.98 14.71
C VAL A 4 -12.74 5.07 14.07
N ILE A 5 -13.93 5.61 13.96
CA ILE A 5 -15.03 5.02 13.20
C ILE A 5 -15.47 6.08 12.19
N PHE A 6 -15.49 5.70 10.93
CA PHE A 6 -15.95 6.59 9.84
C PHE A 6 -16.97 5.87 8.96
N THR A 7 -17.70 6.63 8.16
CA THR A 7 -18.73 6.08 7.29
C THR A 7 -18.09 5.52 6.01
N GLY A 8 -18.33 4.25 5.75
CA GLY A 8 -18.05 3.59 4.49
C GLY A 8 -19.35 3.34 3.68
N PRO A 9 -19.23 2.78 2.47
CA PRO A 9 -20.38 2.54 1.59
C PRO A 9 -21.42 1.56 2.17
N GLU A 10 -21.00 0.55 2.91
CA GLU A 10 -21.86 -0.48 3.52
C GLU A 10 -22.03 -0.30 5.04
N GLY A 11 -21.75 0.91 5.53
CA GLY A 11 -21.86 1.23 6.94
C GLY A 11 -20.56 1.69 7.55
N ARG A 12 -20.39 1.44 8.87
CA ARG A 12 -19.20 1.94 9.60
C ARG A 12 -17.96 1.14 9.29
N LEU A 13 -16.85 1.83 9.13
CA LEU A 13 -15.50 1.25 9.04
C LEU A 13 -14.69 1.65 10.28
N GLU A 14 -13.99 0.69 10.88
CA GLU A 14 -13.09 0.95 12.01
C GLU A 14 -11.65 1.14 11.53
N GLY A 15 -10.94 2.05 12.17
CA GLY A 15 -9.55 2.32 11.83
C GLY A 15 -8.70 2.77 13.00
N ARG A 16 -7.43 2.97 12.70
CA ARG A 16 -6.45 3.63 13.55
C ARG A 16 -5.87 4.79 12.76
N TYR A 17 -5.97 5.95 13.33
CA TYR A 17 -5.58 7.20 12.73
C TYR A 17 -4.55 7.91 13.59
N GLN A 18 -3.54 8.48 12.95
CA GLN A 18 -2.54 9.30 13.61
C GLN A 18 -2.30 10.55 12.76
N PRO A 19 -2.73 11.74 13.22
CA PRO A 19 -2.39 12.98 12.55
C PRO A 19 -0.92 13.30 12.74
N SER A 20 -0.33 13.96 11.74
CA SER A 20 0.93 14.68 11.89
C SER A 20 0.73 15.96 12.71
N GLU A 21 1.80 16.48 13.29
CA GLU A 21 1.82 17.82 13.90
C GLU A 21 1.78 18.93 12.84
N ASP A 22 2.31 18.66 11.64
CA ASP A 22 2.22 19.55 10.48
C ASP A 22 0.87 19.37 9.78
N LYS A 23 0.10 20.44 9.68
CA LYS A 23 -1.22 20.44 9.01
C LYS A 23 -1.14 20.17 7.51
N ASN A 24 0.01 20.48 6.90
CA ASN A 24 0.27 20.27 5.48
C ASN A 24 0.92 18.90 5.19
N ALA A 25 1.12 18.09 6.22
CA ALA A 25 1.75 16.78 6.07
C ALA A 25 1.07 15.92 4.99
N PRO A 26 1.84 15.15 4.23
CA PRO A 26 1.27 14.19 3.31
C PRO A 26 0.48 13.10 4.04
N ILE A 27 -0.48 12.51 3.36
CA ILE A 27 -1.33 11.45 3.87
C ILE A 27 -0.82 10.10 3.39
N ALA A 28 -0.87 9.08 4.26
CA ALA A 28 -0.68 7.69 3.88
C ALA A 28 -1.83 6.81 4.38
N ILE A 29 -2.43 6.02 3.48
CA ILE A 29 -3.37 4.97 3.84
C ILE A 29 -2.72 3.60 3.65
N ILE A 30 -2.92 2.71 4.63
CA ILE A 30 -2.31 1.38 4.64
C ILE A 30 -3.40 0.31 4.61
N LEU A 31 -3.34 -0.54 3.58
CA LEU A 31 -4.34 -1.54 3.26
C LEU A 31 -3.87 -2.94 3.64
N HIS A 32 -4.73 -3.66 4.36
CA HIS A 32 -4.41 -4.97 4.92
C HIS A 32 -4.60 -6.13 3.91
N PRO A 33 -4.04 -7.33 4.19
CA PRO A 33 -4.18 -8.50 3.35
C PRO A 33 -5.63 -9.02 3.33
N HIS A 34 -5.86 -10.13 2.66
CA HIS A 34 -7.18 -10.65 2.32
C HIS A 34 -8.17 -10.66 3.51
N PRO A 35 -9.32 -9.96 3.40
CA PRO A 35 -10.25 -9.74 4.51
C PRO A 35 -11.15 -10.95 4.80
N HIS A 36 -11.24 -11.93 3.89
CA HIS A 36 -12.10 -13.09 4.09
C HIS A 36 -11.72 -13.83 5.39
N PRO A 37 -12.68 -14.21 6.22
CA PRO A 37 -12.43 -14.82 7.53
C PRO A 37 -11.50 -16.04 7.48
N GLN A 38 -11.53 -16.79 6.38
CA GLN A 38 -10.64 -17.94 6.16
C GLN A 38 -9.14 -17.57 6.16
N PHE A 39 -8.81 -16.33 5.76
CA PHE A 39 -7.43 -15.86 5.64
C PHE A 39 -7.04 -14.90 6.77
N GLY A 40 -7.99 -14.40 7.54
CA GLY A 40 -7.77 -13.66 8.78
C GLY A 40 -7.05 -12.31 8.64
N GLY A 41 -7.06 -11.71 7.44
CA GLY A 41 -6.43 -10.40 7.21
C GLY A 41 -7.14 -9.27 7.95
N THR A 42 -6.37 -8.46 8.69
CA THR A 42 -6.87 -7.29 9.42
C THR A 42 -5.88 -6.14 9.36
N MET A 43 -6.32 -4.93 9.71
CA MET A 43 -5.44 -3.77 9.88
C MET A 43 -4.34 -3.97 10.93
N ASN A 44 -4.43 -5.00 11.78
CA ASN A 44 -3.45 -5.32 12.80
C ASN A 44 -2.40 -6.36 12.33
N HIS A 45 -2.42 -6.76 11.06
CA HIS A 45 -1.36 -7.59 10.48
C HIS A 45 0.01 -6.91 10.72
N PRO A 46 1.05 -7.65 11.15
CA PRO A 46 2.36 -7.07 11.52
C PRO A 46 2.93 -6.10 10.48
N ILE A 47 2.90 -6.46 9.20
CA ILE A 47 3.41 -5.61 8.11
C ILE A 47 2.60 -4.30 8.01
N VAL A 48 1.26 -4.38 8.07
CA VAL A 48 0.37 -3.20 8.00
C VAL A 48 0.59 -2.28 9.20
N TYR A 49 0.73 -2.87 10.38
CA TYR A 49 1.01 -2.16 11.61
C TYR A 49 2.34 -1.40 11.54
N LYS A 50 3.41 -2.06 11.09
CA LYS A 50 4.75 -1.48 10.99
C LYS A 50 4.85 -0.42 9.90
N LEU A 51 4.23 -0.63 8.73
CA LEU A 51 4.14 0.39 7.68
C LEU A 51 3.44 1.66 8.17
N PHE A 52 2.37 1.52 8.95
CA PHE A 52 1.67 2.66 9.53
C PHE A 52 2.62 3.53 10.37
N TYR A 53 3.47 2.93 11.22
CA TYR A 53 4.44 3.67 12.02
C TYR A 53 5.60 4.21 11.19
N MET A 54 6.07 3.46 10.21
CA MET A 54 7.13 3.91 9.29
C MET A 54 6.75 5.23 8.59
N PHE A 55 5.51 5.34 8.09
CA PHE A 55 5.02 6.58 7.49
C PHE A 55 4.86 7.69 8.54
N GLN A 56 4.34 7.36 9.72
CA GLN A 56 4.18 8.33 10.81
C GLN A 56 5.52 8.94 11.24
N GLU A 57 6.56 8.12 11.39
CA GLU A 57 7.91 8.56 11.76
C GLU A 57 8.53 9.51 10.73
N ARG A 58 8.03 9.50 9.49
CA ARG A 58 8.41 10.43 8.41
C ARG A 58 7.46 11.61 8.27
N GLY A 59 6.66 11.84 9.30
CA GLY A 59 5.81 13.02 9.39
C GLY A 59 4.48 12.91 8.64
N PHE A 60 4.11 11.76 8.10
CA PHE A 60 2.82 11.58 7.45
C PHE A 60 1.66 11.58 8.44
N THR A 61 0.52 12.08 7.99
CA THR A 61 -0.78 11.76 8.59
C THR A 61 -1.21 10.39 8.10
N THR A 62 -1.41 9.43 9.00
CA THR A 62 -1.56 8.02 8.63
C THR A 62 -2.90 7.43 9.05
N LEU A 63 -3.45 6.55 8.20
CA LEU A 63 -4.64 5.77 8.46
C LEU A 63 -4.42 4.31 8.05
N ARG A 64 -4.76 3.38 8.96
CA ARG A 64 -5.01 1.97 8.65
C ARG A 64 -6.39 1.60 9.13
N PHE A 65 -7.12 0.79 8.40
CA PHE A 65 -8.49 0.46 8.72
C PHE A 65 -8.81 -0.98 8.34
N ASN A 66 -9.88 -1.51 8.88
CA ASN A 66 -10.43 -2.80 8.47
C ASN A 66 -11.44 -2.63 7.34
N PHE A 67 -11.27 -3.38 6.26
CA PHE A 67 -12.27 -3.48 5.21
C PHE A 67 -13.60 -4.00 5.76
N ARG A 68 -14.66 -3.86 5.00
CA ARG A 68 -16.00 -4.37 5.31
C ARG A 68 -15.96 -5.83 5.80
N GLY A 69 -16.81 -6.17 6.76
CA GLY A 69 -16.89 -7.51 7.33
C GLY A 69 -15.74 -7.93 8.23
N VAL A 70 -14.72 -7.07 8.46
CA VAL A 70 -13.57 -7.35 9.31
C VAL A 70 -13.65 -6.58 10.63
N GLY A 71 -13.43 -7.24 11.75
CA GLY A 71 -13.46 -6.64 13.07
C GLY A 71 -14.79 -5.96 13.37
N ARG A 72 -14.77 -4.64 13.57
CA ARG A 72 -15.97 -3.83 13.83
C ARG A 72 -16.50 -3.10 12.59
N SER A 73 -15.87 -3.30 11.43
CA SER A 73 -16.36 -2.78 10.15
C SER A 73 -17.59 -3.54 9.69
N GLN A 74 -18.62 -2.80 9.28
CA GLN A 74 -19.88 -3.34 8.79
C GLN A 74 -19.78 -3.78 7.33
N GLY A 75 -20.79 -4.49 6.84
CA GLY A 75 -20.82 -5.06 5.49
C GLY A 75 -20.27 -6.47 5.42
N GLU A 76 -20.15 -6.98 4.21
CA GLU A 76 -19.63 -8.31 3.90
C GLU A 76 -18.58 -8.23 2.80
N PHE A 77 -17.67 -9.20 2.77
CA PHE A 77 -16.64 -9.30 1.74
C PHE A 77 -17.25 -9.32 0.33
N ASP A 78 -16.80 -8.40 -0.53
CA ASP A 78 -17.36 -8.18 -1.88
C ASP A 78 -16.31 -8.34 -2.99
N HIS A 79 -15.44 -9.32 -2.86
CA HIS A 79 -14.48 -9.75 -3.87
C HIS A 79 -13.61 -8.64 -4.49
N GLY A 80 -13.40 -7.56 -3.75
CA GLY A 80 -12.55 -6.43 -4.11
C GLY A 80 -13.31 -5.18 -4.57
N ALA A 81 -14.50 -5.28 -5.13
CA ALA A 81 -15.27 -4.11 -5.58
C ALA A 81 -15.71 -3.25 -4.40
N GLY A 82 -16.24 -3.89 -3.37
CA GLY A 82 -16.64 -3.25 -2.14
C GLY A 82 -15.43 -2.73 -1.35
N GLU A 83 -14.37 -3.53 -1.22
CA GLU A 83 -13.15 -3.15 -0.50
C GLU A 83 -12.45 -1.95 -1.16
N LEU A 84 -12.51 -1.84 -2.50
CA LEU A 84 -12.05 -0.66 -3.22
C LEU A 84 -12.87 0.59 -2.87
N SER A 85 -14.18 0.43 -2.76
CA SER A 85 -15.07 1.52 -2.34
C SER A 85 -14.83 1.93 -0.89
N ASP A 86 -14.50 0.97 -0.01
CA ASP A 86 -14.10 1.24 1.38
C ASP A 86 -12.77 2.02 1.43
N ALA A 87 -11.79 1.64 0.61
CA ALA A 87 -10.51 2.34 0.50
C ALA A 87 -10.68 3.78 -0.02
N ALA A 88 -11.58 3.99 -0.99
CA ALA A 88 -11.92 5.32 -1.47
C ALA A 88 -12.59 6.17 -0.36
N ALA A 89 -13.54 5.61 0.38
CA ALA A 89 -14.18 6.29 1.51
C ALA A 89 -13.19 6.62 2.64
N ALA A 90 -12.23 5.73 2.90
CA ALA A 90 -11.17 5.97 3.88
C ALA A 90 -10.26 7.13 3.46
N LEU A 91 -9.92 7.20 2.17
CA LEU A 91 -9.13 8.30 1.62
C LEU A 91 -9.91 9.62 1.67
N ASP A 92 -11.19 9.63 1.26
CA ASP A 92 -12.06 10.81 1.34
C ASP A 92 -12.18 11.32 2.78
N TRP A 93 -12.33 10.41 3.74
CA TRP A 93 -12.45 10.76 5.15
C TRP A 93 -11.19 11.46 5.68
N ILE A 94 -10.00 10.90 5.43
CA ILE A 94 -8.75 11.49 5.94
C ILE A 94 -8.41 12.79 5.21
N GLN A 95 -8.66 12.89 3.91
CA GLN A 95 -8.48 14.14 3.15
C GLN A 95 -9.45 15.23 3.61
N GLY A 96 -10.68 14.87 3.97
CA GLY A 96 -11.66 15.82 4.54
C GLY A 96 -11.21 16.41 5.88
N LEU A 97 -10.40 15.67 6.66
CA LEU A 97 -9.78 16.17 7.89
C LEU A 97 -8.51 17.00 7.62
N HIS A 98 -7.84 16.77 6.50
CA HIS A 98 -6.56 17.39 6.12
C HIS A 98 -6.62 17.97 4.70
N PRO A 99 -7.45 19.00 4.47
CA PRO A 99 -7.65 19.56 3.12
C PRO A 99 -6.40 20.25 2.57
N ASP A 100 -5.45 20.61 3.43
CA ASP A 100 -4.20 21.30 3.06
C ASP A 100 -3.02 20.32 2.90
N SER A 101 -3.27 19.00 2.89
CA SER A 101 -2.19 18.02 2.74
C SER A 101 -1.45 18.17 1.41
N THR A 102 -0.12 18.02 1.45
CA THR A 102 0.75 18.23 0.29
C THR A 102 0.80 17.08 -0.70
N GLY A 103 0.27 15.90 -0.34
CA GLY A 103 0.25 14.73 -1.19
C GLY A 103 -0.38 13.52 -0.52
N CYS A 104 -0.53 12.44 -1.29
CA CYS A 104 -1.14 11.22 -0.81
C CYS A 104 -0.36 9.98 -1.26
N TRP A 105 -0.25 9.01 -0.36
CA TRP A 105 0.39 7.72 -0.61
C TRP A 105 -0.53 6.57 -0.23
N VAL A 106 -0.39 5.45 -0.96
CA VAL A 106 -1.04 4.19 -0.63
C VAL A 106 -0.01 3.09 -0.46
N ALA A 107 -0.09 2.37 0.65
CA ALA A 107 0.69 1.16 0.86
C ALA A 107 -0.26 -0.02 1.07
N GLY A 108 -0.02 -1.14 0.40
CA GLY A 108 -0.88 -2.31 0.51
C GLY A 108 -0.07 -3.60 0.54
N PHE A 109 -0.54 -4.56 1.33
CA PHE A 109 0.04 -5.88 1.42
C PHE A 109 -0.91 -6.93 0.83
N SER A 110 -0.39 -7.78 -0.07
CA SER A 110 -1.12 -8.90 -0.65
C SER A 110 -2.40 -8.44 -1.37
N PHE A 111 -3.59 -8.82 -0.92
CA PHE A 111 -4.87 -8.32 -1.42
C PHE A 111 -4.97 -6.78 -1.33
N GLY A 112 -4.50 -6.20 -0.21
CA GLY A 112 -4.46 -4.74 -0.05
C GLY A 112 -3.58 -4.04 -1.07
N SER A 113 -2.54 -4.70 -1.58
CA SER A 113 -1.74 -4.21 -2.70
C SER A 113 -2.58 -4.08 -3.99
N TRP A 114 -3.39 -5.09 -4.32
CA TRP A 114 -4.28 -5.04 -5.48
C TRP A 114 -5.35 -3.95 -5.37
N ILE A 115 -5.95 -3.80 -4.18
CA ILE A 115 -6.92 -2.72 -3.91
C ILE A 115 -6.23 -1.35 -4.01
N GLY A 116 -5.03 -1.20 -3.44
CA GLY A 116 -4.26 0.06 -3.49
C GLY A 116 -3.91 0.47 -4.92
N MET A 117 -3.52 -0.48 -5.76
CA MET A 117 -3.22 -0.21 -7.17
C MET A 117 -4.48 0.16 -7.98
N GLN A 118 -5.65 -0.41 -7.66
CA GLN A 118 -6.92 0.01 -8.26
C GLN A 118 -7.34 1.41 -7.80
N LEU A 119 -7.12 1.72 -6.52
CA LEU A 119 -7.40 3.05 -5.96
C LEU A 119 -6.53 4.11 -6.64
N LEU A 120 -5.23 3.85 -6.79
CA LEU A 120 -4.28 4.68 -7.52
C LEU A 120 -4.78 5.11 -8.91
N MET A 121 -5.40 4.19 -9.65
CA MET A 121 -5.95 4.46 -10.99
C MET A 121 -7.17 5.39 -10.98
N ARG A 122 -7.82 5.57 -9.85
CA ARG A 122 -9.04 6.38 -9.69
C ARG A 122 -8.82 7.68 -8.93
N ARG A 123 -7.65 7.83 -8.32
CA ARG A 123 -7.32 8.92 -7.41
C ARG A 123 -6.00 9.57 -7.84
N PRO A 124 -6.06 10.57 -8.75
CA PRO A 124 -4.87 11.19 -9.34
C PRO A 124 -4.02 11.95 -8.32
N GLU A 125 -4.56 12.24 -7.14
CA GLU A 125 -3.82 12.85 -6.04
C GLU A 125 -2.85 11.88 -5.34
N ILE A 126 -2.90 10.57 -5.65
CA ILE A 126 -1.95 9.60 -5.10
C ILE A 126 -0.62 9.70 -5.88
N GLU A 127 0.39 10.22 -5.21
CA GLU A 127 1.71 10.52 -5.79
C GLU A 127 2.70 9.35 -5.71
N GLY A 128 2.42 8.38 -4.86
CA GLY A 128 3.28 7.24 -4.68
C GLY A 128 2.58 6.03 -4.07
N TYR A 129 3.13 4.85 -4.34
CA TYR A 129 2.60 3.61 -3.81
C TYR A 129 3.70 2.66 -3.34
N MET A 130 3.33 1.79 -2.39
CA MET A 130 4.09 0.60 -2.00
C MET A 130 3.20 -0.63 -2.13
N SER A 131 3.53 -1.48 -3.07
CA SER A 131 2.80 -2.71 -3.40
C SER A 131 3.62 -3.91 -2.90
N ILE A 132 3.22 -4.46 -1.75
CA ILE A 132 3.95 -5.53 -1.06
C ILE A 132 3.29 -6.85 -1.34
N ALA A 133 4.05 -7.81 -1.86
CA ALA A 133 3.60 -9.13 -2.30
C ALA A 133 2.33 -9.07 -3.17
N PRO A 134 2.30 -8.26 -4.26
CA PRO A 134 1.17 -8.26 -5.18
C PRO A 134 0.95 -9.65 -5.77
N GLN A 135 -0.30 -9.99 -6.09
CA GLN A 135 -0.70 -11.32 -6.53
C GLN A 135 -1.22 -11.33 -7.98
N PRO A 136 -0.39 -11.02 -9.00
CA PRO A 136 -0.85 -10.95 -10.40
C PRO A 136 -1.18 -12.31 -11.01
N ASN A 137 -0.88 -13.40 -10.33
CA ASN A 137 -1.34 -14.76 -10.67
C ASN A 137 -2.77 -15.06 -10.16
N ILE A 138 -3.31 -14.22 -9.27
CA ILE A 138 -4.65 -14.39 -8.66
C ILE A 138 -5.58 -13.28 -9.12
N TYR A 139 -5.09 -12.04 -9.14
CA TYR A 139 -5.86 -10.85 -9.48
C TYR A 139 -5.38 -10.22 -10.80
N ASP A 140 -6.30 -9.61 -11.51
CA ASP A 140 -5.96 -8.87 -12.73
C ASP A 140 -5.35 -7.50 -12.38
N PHE A 141 -4.18 -7.21 -12.95
CA PHE A 141 -3.48 -5.93 -12.89
C PHE A 141 -3.40 -5.23 -14.28
N ALA A 142 -4.14 -5.71 -15.28
CA ALA A 142 -4.11 -5.13 -16.63
C ALA A 142 -4.58 -3.66 -16.67
N PHE A 143 -5.35 -3.22 -15.66
CA PHE A 143 -5.81 -1.85 -15.53
C PHE A 143 -4.68 -0.82 -15.33
N LEU A 144 -3.45 -1.25 -14.98
CA LEU A 144 -2.28 -0.38 -14.76
C LEU A 144 -1.59 0.07 -16.07
N ALA A 145 -2.34 0.32 -17.12
CA ALA A 145 -1.80 0.80 -18.37
C ALA A 145 -2.68 1.94 -18.95
N PRO A 146 -2.27 3.22 -18.75
CA PRO A 146 -1.05 3.71 -18.10
C PRO A 146 -1.16 3.81 -16.57
N CYS A 147 -0.08 3.50 -15.86
CA CYS A 147 0.02 3.74 -14.42
C CYS A 147 0.33 5.23 -14.16
N PRO A 148 -0.40 5.92 -13.26
CA PRO A 148 -0.26 7.35 -13.10
C PRO A 148 0.92 7.80 -12.23
N SER A 149 1.50 6.90 -11.40
CA SER A 149 2.52 7.28 -10.41
C SER A 149 3.66 6.27 -10.33
N SER A 150 4.82 6.77 -9.92
CA SER A 150 5.98 5.95 -9.57
C SER A 150 5.77 5.26 -8.22
N GLY A 151 6.36 4.07 -8.04
CA GLY A 151 6.17 3.34 -6.80
C GLY A 151 7.13 2.18 -6.60
N LEU A 152 6.97 1.52 -5.45
CA LEU A 152 7.71 0.33 -5.04
C LEU A 152 6.85 -0.93 -5.21
N ILE A 153 7.44 -1.95 -5.81
CA ILE A 153 6.96 -3.33 -5.76
C ILE A 153 8.01 -4.17 -5.04
N ILE A 154 7.63 -4.83 -3.96
CA ILE A 154 8.51 -5.71 -3.21
C ILE A 154 7.86 -7.06 -3.00
N HIS A 155 8.62 -8.15 -3.20
CA HIS A 155 8.13 -9.51 -3.05
C HIS A 155 9.24 -10.47 -2.59
N GLY A 156 8.84 -11.60 -2.03
CA GLY A 156 9.77 -12.65 -1.63
C GLY A 156 10.17 -13.55 -2.80
N GLU A 157 11.42 -13.99 -2.82
CA GLU A 157 11.93 -14.95 -3.81
C GLU A 157 11.25 -16.32 -3.65
N ASP A 158 10.99 -16.74 -2.40
CA ASP A 158 10.35 -18.01 -2.06
C ASP A 158 8.82 -17.88 -1.86
N ASP A 159 8.21 -16.83 -2.42
CA ASP A 159 6.76 -16.62 -2.36
C ASP A 159 6.02 -17.67 -3.20
N ARG A 160 5.28 -18.56 -2.53
CA ARG A 160 4.48 -19.62 -3.16
C ARG A 160 3.04 -19.22 -3.41
N VAL A 161 2.60 -18.09 -2.87
CA VAL A 161 1.25 -17.54 -3.07
C VAL A 161 1.26 -16.59 -4.26
N SER A 162 2.17 -15.64 -4.26
CA SER A 162 2.42 -14.71 -5.36
C SER A 162 3.70 -15.12 -6.09
N LYS A 163 3.55 -15.86 -7.18
CA LYS A 163 4.69 -16.41 -7.90
C LYS A 163 5.60 -15.33 -8.47
N PRO A 164 6.91 -15.35 -8.14
CA PRO A 164 7.85 -14.29 -8.54
C PRO A 164 7.86 -13.98 -10.04
N GLU A 165 7.70 -15.00 -10.90
CA GLU A 165 7.66 -14.83 -12.36
C GLU A 165 6.47 -13.99 -12.83
N HIS A 166 5.32 -14.05 -12.15
CA HIS A 166 4.16 -13.21 -12.47
C HIS A 166 4.36 -11.78 -11.98
N VAL A 167 5.00 -11.60 -10.82
CA VAL A 167 5.38 -10.27 -10.31
C VAL A 167 6.37 -9.61 -11.26
N GLN A 168 7.37 -10.36 -11.75
CA GLN A 168 8.33 -9.86 -12.74
C GLN A 168 7.61 -9.39 -14.01
N THR A 169 6.66 -10.18 -14.52
CA THR A 169 5.86 -9.80 -15.70
C THR A 169 5.08 -8.49 -15.48
N LEU A 170 4.51 -8.30 -14.28
CA LEU A 170 3.84 -7.05 -13.92
C LEU A 170 4.82 -5.87 -13.91
N VAL A 171 5.98 -6.04 -13.29
CA VAL A 171 7.01 -4.99 -13.22
C VAL A 171 7.53 -4.61 -14.59
N ASP A 172 7.78 -5.58 -15.46
CA ASP A 172 8.25 -5.32 -16.84
C ASP A 172 7.25 -4.49 -17.64
N LYS A 173 5.95 -4.76 -17.48
CA LYS A 173 4.87 -3.94 -18.08
C LYS A 173 4.87 -2.51 -17.53
N LEU A 174 5.07 -2.33 -16.23
CA LEU A 174 5.12 -1.01 -15.61
C LEU A 174 6.36 -0.24 -16.08
N ARG A 175 7.53 -0.89 -16.10
CA ARG A 175 8.79 -0.28 -16.55
C ARG A 175 8.81 0.10 -18.03
N SER A 176 8.00 -0.55 -18.86
CA SER A 176 7.84 -0.18 -20.28
C SER A 176 7.11 1.15 -20.48
N GLN A 177 6.48 1.69 -19.45
CA GLN A 177 5.71 2.93 -19.50
C GLN A 177 6.62 4.15 -19.30
N LYS A 178 6.31 5.24 -20.00
CA LYS A 178 7.06 6.51 -19.89
C LYS A 178 6.49 7.37 -18.76
N GLY A 179 7.36 8.16 -18.12
CA GLY A 179 6.96 9.15 -17.13
C GLY A 179 6.79 8.62 -15.71
N ILE A 180 6.99 7.31 -15.50
CA ILE A 180 6.98 6.69 -14.17
C ILE A 180 8.21 5.82 -13.97
N THR A 181 8.60 5.65 -12.72
CA THR A 181 9.66 4.72 -12.30
C THR A 181 9.07 3.67 -11.36
N THR A 182 9.23 2.39 -11.70
CA THR A 182 8.86 1.28 -10.84
C THR A 182 10.11 0.65 -10.24
N THR A 183 10.32 0.87 -8.96
CA THR A 183 11.36 0.19 -8.18
C THR A 183 10.87 -1.19 -7.82
N GLN A 184 11.67 -2.22 -8.11
CA GLN A 184 11.38 -3.59 -7.71
C GLN A 184 12.45 -4.08 -6.74
N ILE A 185 12.02 -4.73 -5.68
CA ILE A 185 12.89 -5.43 -4.73
C ILE A 185 12.40 -6.88 -4.62
N THR A 186 13.28 -7.82 -4.93
CA THR A 186 13.08 -9.24 -4.69
C THR A 186 13.90 -9.62 -3.46
N MET A 187 13.23 -10.05 -2.41
CA MET A 187 13.91 -10.40 -1.14
C MET A 187 14.32 -11.87 -1.14
N PRO A 188 15.62 -12.16 -1.10
CA PRO A 188 16.11 -13.55 -1.10
C PRO A 188 15.57 -14.35 0.07
N GLY A 189 15.10 -15.58 -0.18
CA GLY A 189 14.59 -16.52 0.82
C GLY A 189 13.29 -16.10 1.53
N ALA A 190 12.74 -14.91 1.23
CA ALA A 190 11.51 -14.43 1.86
C ALA A 190 10.29 -15.14 1.28
N ASN A 191 9.37 -15.57 2.15
CA ASN A 191 8.06 -16.09 1.78
C ASN A 191 7.02 -14.97 1.62
N HIS A 192 5.77 -15.33 1.25
CA HIS A 192 4.66 -14.38 1.07
C HIS A 192 4.40 -13.47 2.27
N PHE A 193 4.58 -13.98 3.47
CA PHE A 193 4.28 -13.27 4.72
C PHE A 193 5.50 -12.58 5.33
N PHE A 194 6.68 -12.72 4.72
CA PHE A 194 7.96 -12.18 5.21
C PHE A 194 8.22 -12.56 6.68
N THR A 195 7.89 -13.79 7.05
CA THR A 195 7.84 -14.24 8.45
C THR A 195 9.13 -13.97 9.22
N GLU A 196 10.29 -14.24 8.61
CA GLU A 196 11.61 -14.02 9.19
C GLU A 196 12.32 -12.79 8.61
N HIS A 197 11.70 -12.11 7.63
CA HIS A 197 12.28 -10.99 6.88
C HIS A 197 11.49 -9.69 7.07
N THR A 198 10.64 -9.60 8.10
CA THR A 198 9.76 -8.44 8.29
C THR A 198 10.55 -7.16 8.55
N GLU A 199 11.66 -7.21 9.29
CA GLU A 199 12.48 -6.03 9.56
C GLU A 199 13.22 -5.58 8.29
N GLU A 200 13.81 -6.51 7.54
CA GLU A 200 14.46 -6.23 6.25
C GLU A 200 13.47 -5.63 5.23
N LEU A 201 12.24 -6.16 5.18
CA LEU A 201 11.16 -5.59 4.35
C LEU A 201 10.92 -4.12 4.69
N LEU A 202 10.86 -3.80 5.98
CA LEU A 202 10.60 -2.43 6.43
C LEU A 202 11.77 -1.51 6.15
N ASP A 203 13.00 -1.99 6.33
CA ASP A 203 14.21 -1.24 6.00
C ASP A 203 14.22 -0.86 4.51
N GLU A 204 13.88 -1.79 3.62
CA GLU A 204 13.77 -1.53 2.18
C GLU A 204 12.66 -0.53 1.84
N CYS A 205 11.48 -0.68 2.47
CA CYS A 205 10.38 0.28 2.31
C CYS A 205 10.78 1.68 2.80
N GLN A 206 11.49 1.74 3.91
CA GLN A 206 11.99 2.97 4.51
C GLN A 206 13.02 3.66 3.61
N VAL A 207 14.02 2.92 3.14
CA VAL A 207 15.03 3.45 2.22
C VAL A 207 14.38 3.99 0.93
N TYR A 208 13.40 3.26 0.39
CA TYR A 208 12.65 3.73 -0.77
C TYR A 208 11.90 5.05 -0.47
N LEU A 209 11.19 5.12 0.65
CA LEU A 209 10.44 6.32 1.04
C LEU A 209 11.36 7.51 1.26
N ASP A 210 12.48 7.31 1.98
CA ASP A 210 13.45 8.35 2.29
C ASP A 210 14.09 8.93 1.01
N LYS A 211 14.38 8.08 0.00
CA LYS A 211 14.82 8.53 -1.33
C LYS A 211 13.75 9.35 -2.05
N ARG A 212 12.50 8.91 -2.01
CA ARG A 212 11.38 9.61 -2.65
C ARG A 212 11.09 10.97 -2.03
N LEU A 213 11.32 11.10 -0.72
CA LEU A 213 11.17 12.35 0.03
C LEU A 213 12.42 13.25 -0.02
N GLY A 214 13.51 12.79 -0.64
CA GLY A 214 14.78 13.53 -0.71
C GLY A 214 15.50 13.64 0.64
N LEU A 215 15.23 12.72 1.57
CA LEU A 215 15.87 12.69 2.89
C LEU A 215 17.26 12.04 2.85
N ILE A 216 17.55 11.23 1.85
CA ILE A 216 18.85 10.59 1.61
C ILE A 216 19.26 10.76 0.15
N GLU A 217 20.59 10.84 -0.10
CA GLU A 217 21.15 10.91 -1.45
C GLU A 217 20.97 9.58 -2.20
N GLY A 218 20.80 9.66 -3.51
CA GLY A 218 20.58 8.54 -4.40
C GLY A 218 19.20 8.61 -5.02
N GLY A 219 19.11 9.31 -6.14
CA GLY A 219 17.88 9.32 -6.96
C GLY A 219 17.51 7.91 -7.39
N ILE A 220 16.21 7.66 -7.58
CA ILE A 220 15.67 6.36 -8.01
C ILE A 220 16.26 5.90 -9.36
N GLU A 221 16.85 6.81 -10.13
CA GLU A 221 17.43 6.54 -11.44
C GLU A 221 18.81 5.85 -11.42
N GLU A 222 19.61 5.97 -10.36
CA GLU A 222 20.98 5.43 -10.33
C GLU A 222 21.08 3.93 -10.05
N THR A 223 20.05 3.31 -9.49
CA THR A 223 20.09 1.87 -9.16
C THR A 223 19.85 0.95 -10.37
N MET A 224 19.52 1.49 -11.55
CA MET A 224 19.29 0.71 -12.78
C MET A 224 20.54 0.39 -13.60
N LEU A 225 21.74 0.90 -13.24
CA LEU A 225 22.95 0.74 -14.06
C LEU A 225 24.03 -0.20 -13.49
N LEU A 226 23.83 -0.78 -12.31
CA LEU A 226 24.87 -1.59 -11.66
C LEU A 226 24.38 -2.94 -11.12
N ARG A 227 23.57 -3.71 -11.89
CA ARG A 227 23.51 -5.19 -11.70
C ARG A 227 22.94 -5.90 -12.92
#